data_c4ce81d5bcd6000f5adcf3745ea79e06
#
_entry.id   c4ce81d5bcd6000f5adcf3745ea79e06
#
_cell.length_a   1.000
_cell.length_b   1.000
_cell.length_c   1.000
_cell.angle_alpha   90.00
_cell.angle_beta   90.00
_cell.angle_gamma   90.00
#
_symmetry.space_group_name_H-M   'P 1'
#
loop_
_entity.id
_entity.type
_entity.pdbx_description
1 polymer ?
#
loop_
_entity_poly.entity_id
_entity_poly.type
_entity_poly.pdbx_seq_one_letter_code
_entity_poly.pdbx_strand_id
1 'polypeptide(L)'
;EFFDRNDFGIASFTIDPLNDTPMVLKQYSERLNVKSPNWHFLTGKIDDVYELSNSGFNIFSGVNPAVAGGFEHQGFFALIDKNGYIRSRRDANGNPIVYYLGITSSGASEQGIDMIKEDIIKLLNNGWI
;
A
#
# COMPACT_ATOMS: atom_id res chain seq x y z
N GLU A 1 -14.12 1.12 -7.35
CA GLU A 1 -13.73 1.54 -8.70
C GLU A 1 -13.02 0.42 -9.47
N PHE A 2 -12.15 -0.34 -8.79
CA PHE A 2 -11.40 -1.47 -9.40
C PHE A 2 -11.86 -2.82 -8.86
N PHE A 3 -13.01 -2.87 -8.25
CA PHE A 3 -13.50 -3.98 -7.42
C PHE A 3 -13.48 -5.34 -8.12
N ASP A 4 -13.92 -5.39 -9.37
CA ASP A 4 -14.12 -6.63 -10.12
C ASP A 4 -13.12 -6.83 -11.27
N ARG A 5 -12.04 -6.06 -11.28
CA ARG A 5 -11.01 -6.20 -12.31
C ARG A 5 -10.07 -7.36 -11.99
N ASN A 6 -9.71 -8.13 -13.01
CA ASN A 6 -8.76 -9.24 -12.89
C ASN A 6 -7.30 -8.81 -13.05
N ASP A 7 -7.07 -7.59 -13.51
CA ASP A 7 -5.75 -7.03 -13.78
C ASP A 7 -5.31 -6.00 -12.73
N PHE A 8 -6.01 -5.97 -11.59
CA PHE A 8 -5.70 -5.09 -10.47
C PHE A 8 -5.89 -5.83 -9.15
N GLY A 9 -5.00 -5.59 -8.21
CA GLY A 9 -5.10 -6.14 -6.86
C GLY A 9 -4.48 -5.23 -5.82
N ILE A 10 -4.81 -5.47 -4.56
CA ILE A 10 -4.23 -4.79 -3.41
C ILE A 10 -3.66 -5.84 -2.47
N ALA A 11 -2.43 -5.62 -2.03
CA ALA A 11 -1.79 -6.40 -0.99
C ALA A 11 -1.54 -5.49 0.22
N SER A 12 -2.23 -5.76 1.32
CA SER A 12 -2.08 -5.05 2.57
C SER A 12 -1.38 -5.95 3.58
N PHE A 13 -0.19 -5.54 4.01
CA PHE A 13 0.62 -6.30 4.96
C PHE A 13 0.48 -5.72 6.36
N THR A 14 0.27 -6.59 7.35
CA THR A 14 0.34 -6.16 8.74
C THR A 14 1.77 -5.89 9.16
N ILE A 15 1.96 -4.91 10.06
CA ILE A 15 3.22 -4.68 10.77
C ILE A 15 3.21 -5.27 12.17
N ASP A 16 2.12 -5.92 12.56
CA ASP A 16 1.93 -6.55 13.88
C ASP A 16 1.46 -8.00 13.72
N PRO A 17 2.27 -8.89 13.11
CA PRO A 17 1.84 -10.24 12.76
C PRO A 17 1.58 -11.15 13.98
N LEU A 18 2.08 -10.80 15.16
CA LEU A 18 1.82 -11.57 16.38
C LEU A 18 0.36 -11.40 16.85
N ASN A 19 -0.23 -10.23 16.65
CA ASN A 19 -1.61 -9.94 17.00
C ASN A 19 -2.55 -10.08 15.80
N ASP A 20 -2.09 -9.72 14.61
CA ASP A 20 -2.86 -9.79 13.38
C ASP A 20 -2.72 -11.17 12.72
N THR A 21 -3.33 -12.16 13.35
CA THR A 21 -3.44 -13.51 12.80
C THR A 21 -4.34 -13.53 11.56
N PRO A 22 -4.32 -14.59 10.73
CA PRO A 22 -5.24 -14.69 9.60
C PRO A 22 -6.71 -14.51 9.97
N MET A 23 -7.14 -15.02 11.13
CA MET A 23 -8.52 -14.84 11.61
C MET A 23 -8.81 -13.37 11.94
N VAL A 24 -7.90 -12.69 12.62
CA VAL A 24 -8.03 -11.26 12.96
C VAL A 24 -8.09 -10.42 11.70
N LEU A 25 -7.24 -10.69 10.71
CA LEU A 25 -7.25 -9.99 9.43
C LEU A 25 -8.54 -10.22 8.65
N LYS A 26 -9.09 -11.43 8.70
CA LYS A 26 -10.38 -11.73 8.10
C LYS A 26 -11.49 -10.92 8.74
N GLN A 27 -11.56 -10.87 10.06
CA GLN A 27 -12.53 -10.07 10.80
C GLN A 27 -12.40 -8.58 10.48
N TYR A 28 -11.16 -8.10 10.36
CA TYR A 28 -10.87 -6.71 9.99
C TYR A 28 -11.40 -6.39 8.59
N SER A 29 -11.15 -7.25 7.61
CA SER A 29 -11.66 -7.07 6.25
C SER A 29 -13.19 -7.09 6.20
N GLU A 30 -13.83 -7.93 7.00
CA GLU A 30 -15.29 -7.97 7.11
C GLU A 30 -15.84 -6.68 7.71
N ARG A 31 -15.21 -6.14 8.76
CA ARG A 31 -15.60 -4.85 9.35
C ARG A 31 -15.46 -3.68 8.38
N LEU A 32 -14.45 -3.71 7.52
CA LEU A 32 -14.27 -2.72 6.47
C LEU A 32 -15.17 -2.95 5.25
N ASN A 33 -15.94 -4.04 5.27
CA ASN A 33 -16.83 -4.43 4.18
C ASN A 33 -16.07 -4.59 2.84
N VAL A 34 -14.85 -5.17 2.92
CA VAL A 34 -14.05 -5.47 1.75
C VAL A 34 -14.63 -6.69 1.05
N LYS A 35 -15.04 -6.53 -0.19
CA LYS A 35 -15.68 -7.57 -1.00
C LYS A 35 -14.90 -7.94 -2.25
N SER A 36 -13.85 -7.19 -2.58
CA SER A 36 -13.03 -7.48 -3.75
C SER A 36 -12.25 -8.79 -3.53
N PRO A 37 -12.32 -9.75 -4.48
CA PRO A 37 -11.53 -10.97 -4.40
C PRO A 37 -10.03 -10.73 -4.61
N ASN A 38 -9.67 -9.55 -5.07
CA ASN A 38 -8.28 -9.16 -5.38
C ASN A 38 -7.65 -8.25 -4.33
N TRP A 39 -8.30 -8.07 -3.19
CA TRP A 39 -7.71 -7.36 -2.06
C TRP A 39 -7.35 -8.37 -0.97
N HIS A 40 -6.05 -8.55 -0.74
CA HIS A 40 -5.51 -9.52 0.20
C HIS A 40 -4.93 -8.82 1.43
N PHE A 41 -5.31 -9.31 2.61
CA PHE A 41 -4.73 -8.90 3.89
C PHE A 41 -3.74 -9.98 4.29
N LEU A 42 -2.46 -9.63 4.38
CA LEU A 42 -1.36 -10.58 4.47
C LEU A 42 -0.60 -10.43 5.78
N THR A 43 -0.15 -11.56 6.30
CA THR A 43 0.67 -11.64 7.51
C THR A 43 1.84 -12.59 7.26
N GLY A 44 2.79 -12.63 8.19
CA GLY A 44 3.95 -13.49 8.09
C GLY A 44 4.81 -13.36 9.34
N LYS A 45 6.05 -13.80 9.26
CA LYS A 45 7.01 -13.58 10.33
C LYS A 45 7.37 -12.10 10.38
N ILE A 46 7.51 -11.56 11.60
CA ILE A 46 7.79 -10.13 11.81
C ILE A 46 9.06 -9.68 11.10
N ASP A 47 10.11 -10.51 11.12
CA ASP A 47 11.37 -10.19 10.47
C ASP A 47 11.21 -10.11 8.95
N ASP A 48 10.43 -11.02 8.36
CA ASP A 48 10.16 -11.04 6.92
C ASP A 48 9.34 -9.82 6.50
N VAL A 49 8.34 -9.45 7.31
CA VAL A 49 7.51 -8.25 7.04
C VAL A 49 8.36 -6.98 7.10
N TYR A 50 9.21 -6.86 8.11
CA TYR A 50 10.08 -5.70 8.25
C TYR A 50 11.13 -5.64 7.15
N GLU A 51 11.69 -6.79 6.74
CA GLU A 51 12.62 -6.84 5.61
C GLU A 51 11.94 -6.41 4.31
N LEU A 52 10.73 -6.89 4.05
CA LEU A 52 9.97 -6.48 2.87
C LEU A 52 9.72 -4.97 2.87
N SER A 53 9.31 -4.41 3.99
CA SER A 53 9.01 -2.99 4.10
C SER A 53 10.28 -2.13 4.02
N ASN A 54 11.27 -2.43 4.85
CA ASN A 54 12.46 -1.56 4.98
C ASN A 54 13.46 -1.74 3.85
N SER A 55 13.72 -2.97 3.42
CA SER A 55 14.71 -3.27 2.39
C SER A 55 14.08 -3.46 1.02
N GLY A 56 12.92 -4.12 0.95
CA GLY A 56 12.23 -4.38 -0.32
C GLY A 56 11.61 -3.12 -0.93
N PHE A 57 10.82 -2.41 -0.14
CA PHE A 57 10.12 -1.20 -0.57
C PHE A 57 10.77 0.10 -0.09
N ASN A 58 11.73 0.02 0.81
CA ASN A 58 12.34 1.18 1.45
C ASN A 58 11.31 2.09 2.14
N ILE A 59 10.28 1.47 2.73
CA ILE A 59 9.26 2.12 3.55
C ILE A 59 9.49 1.69 5.00
N PHE A 60 9.74 2.64 5.89
CA PHE A 60 10.08 2.34 7.26
C PHE A 60 8.93 1.67 8.01
N SER A 61 9.26 0.58 8.71
CA SER A 61 8.41 -0.07 9.71
C SER A 61 9.27 -0.56 10.87
N GLY A 62 8.75 -0.48 12.08
CA GLY A 62 9.49 -0.92 13.24
C GLY A 62 8.67 -0.85 14.53
N VAL A 63 9.27 -1.31 15.64
CA VAL A 63 8.70 -1.18 16.97
C VAL A 63 9.06 0.19 17.53
N ASN A 64 8.06 0.93 18.01
CA ASN A 64 8.26 2.20 18.70
C ASN A 64 7.28 2.32 19.87
N PRO A 65 7.74 2.12 21.11
CA PRO A 65 6.85 2.19 22.28
C PRO A 65 6.22 3.57 22.52
N ALA A 66 6.78 4.62 21.91
CA ALA A 66 6.28 5.99 22.06
C ALA A 66 5.02 6.28 21.24
N VAL A 67 4.68 5.42 20.27
CA VAL A 67 3.48 5.57 19.46
C VAL A 67 2.38 4.60 19.89
N ALA A 68 1.14 4.94 19.57
CA ALA A 68 -0.01 4.10 19.89
C ALA A 68 0.14 2.71 19.23
N GLY A 69 -0.05 1.65 20.02
CA GLY A 69 0.08 0.27 19.56
C GLY A 69 1.51 -0.26 19.55
N GLY A 70 2.53 0.56 19.78
CA GLY A 70 3.93 0.14 19.88
C GLY A 70 4.63 -0.12 18.55
N PHE A 71 4.00 0.19 17.42
CA PHE A 71 4.55 0.03 16.07
C PHE A 71 4.52 1.34 15.32
N GLU A 72 5.51 1.54 14.47
CA GLU A 72 5.65 2.72 13.65
C GLU A 72 5.81 2.31 12.18
N HIS A 73 5.12 3.02 11.29
CA HIS A 73 5.27 2.86 9.86
C HIS A 73 5.03 4.18 9.14
N GLN A 74 5.57 4.31 7.95
CA GLN A 74 5.24 5.40 7.04
C GLN A 74 3.93 5.11 6.33
N GLY A 75 3.06 6.11 6.20
CA GLY A 75 1.74 5.99 5.56
C GLY A 75 1.79 5.99 4.04
N PHE A 76 2.69 5.20 3.45
CA PHE A 76 2.89 5.16 2.01
C PHE A 76 2.28 3.92 1.37
N PHE A 77 1.81 4.10 0.12
CA PHE A 77 1.47 3.01 -0.79
C PHE A 77 2.48 2.98 -1.93
N ALA A 78 2.83 1.78 -2.38
CA ALA A 78 3.62 1.57 -3.59
C ALA A 78 2.71 1.03 -4.70
N LEU A 79 2.80 1.61 -5.88
CA LEU A 79 2.14 1.12 -7.09
C LEU A 79 3.13 0.23 -7.86
N ILE A 80 2.75 -1.03 -8.08
CA ILE A 80 3.61 -2.02 -8.73
C ILE A 80 2.99 -2.42 -10.08
N ASP A 81 3.78 -2.42 -11.14
CA ASP A 81 3.31 -2.87 -12.44
C ASP A 81 3.36 -4.41 -12.57
N LYS A 82 2.84 -4.91 -13.68
CA LYS A 82 2.79 -6.35 -13.96
C LYS A 82 4.17 -7.01 -14.06
N ASN A 83 5.21 -6.24 -14.21
CA ASN A 83 6.60 -6.73 -14.28
C ASN A 83 7.34 -6.64 -12.95
N GLY A 84 6.67 -6.16 -11.89
CA GLY A 84 7.24 -6.07 -10.54
C GLY A 84 8.01 -4.79 -10.26
N TYR A 85 7.88 -3.77 -11.11
CA TYR A 85 8.54 -2.49 -10.89
C TYR A 85 7.65 -1.50 -10.18
N ILE A 86 8.24 -0.73 -9.26
CA ILE A 86 7.56 0.41 -8.62
C ILE A 86 7.37 1.50 -9.66
N ARG A 87 6.14 1.97 -9.79
CA ARG A 87 5.75 3.00 -10.75
C ARG A 87 5.17 4.20 -10.03
N SER A 88 5.40 5.38 -10.59
CA SER A 88 4.80 6.62 -10.11
C SER A 88 4.83 7.70 -11.18
N ARG A 89 4.00 8.73 -10.99
CA ARG A 89 4.15 9.97 -11.76
C ARG A 89 5.41 10.70 -11.34
N ARG A 90 5.75 11.70 -12.12
CA ARG A 90 6.85 12.62 -11.80
C ARG A 90 6.28 13.91 -11.20
N ASP A 91 7.07 14.53 -10.34
CA ASP A 91 6.75 15.85 -9.79
C ASP A 91 7.04 16.96 -10.81
N ALA A 92 6.83 18.22 -10.38
CA ALA A 92 7.07 19.39 -11.23
C ALA A 92 8.54 19.53 -11.67
N ASN A 93 9.48 18.93 -10.96
CA ASN A 93 10.91 18.96 -11.28
C ASN A 93 11.35 17.77 -12.15
N GLY A 94 10.42 16.90 -12.53
CA GLY A 94 10.71 15.72 -13.33
C GLY A 94 11.21 14.51 -12.55
N ASN A 95 11.18 14.53 -11.23
CA ASN A 95 11.59 13.42 -10.37
C ASN A 95 10.41 12.50 -10.06
N PRO A 96 10.60 11.16 -10.08
CA PRO A 96 9.52 10.27 -9.66
C PRO A 96 9.16 10.50 -8.19
N ILE A 97 7.86 10.53 -7.88
CA ILE A 97 7.40 10.65 -6.49
C ILE A 97 7.55 9.34 -5.72
N VAL A 98 7.65 8.24 -6.39
CA VAL A 98 7.91 6.85 -5.94
C VAL A 98 6.76 6.25 -5.14
N TYR A 99 6.26 6.94 -4.11
CA TYR A 99 5.20 6.46 -3.22
C TYR A 99 4.03 7.43 -3.18
N TYR A 100 2.87 6.91 -2.78
CA TYR A 100 1.64 7.68 -2.59
C TYR A 100 1.24 7.65 -1.13
N LEU A 101 0.73 8.77 -0.62
CA LEU A 101 0.22 8.83 0.75
C LEU A 101 -1.22 8.32 0.84
N GLY A 102 -1.52 7.62 1.92
CA GLY A 102 -2.87 7.10 2.21
C GLY A 102 -3.82 8.15 2.75
N ILE A 103 -3.73 9.39 2.26
CA ILE A 103 -4.56 10.51 2.67
C ILE A 103 -5.35 11.07 1.49
N THR A 104 -6.44 11.76 1.77
CA THR A 104 -7.21 12.44 0.74
C THR A 104 -6.50 13.72 0.29
N SER A 105 -6.74 14.13 -0.95
CA SER A 105 -6.10 15.29 -1.58
C SER A 105 -6.47 16.63 -0.96
N SER A 106 -7.45 16.69 -0.06
CA SER A 106 -7.87 17.92 0.60
C SER A 106 -6.79 18.60 1.45
N GLY A 107 -5.66 17.93 1.68
CA GLY A 107 -4.52 18.46 2.41
C GLY A 107 -3.39 18.98 1.55
N ALA A 108 -3.60 19.26 0.28
CA ALA A 108 -2.59 19.74 -0.67
C ALA A 108 -1.39 18.79 -0.86
N SER A 109 -1.53 17.52 -0.54
CA SER A 109 -0.51 16.53 -0.81
C SER A 109 -0.54 16.11 -2.28
N GLU A 110 0.58 16.22 -2.94
CA GLU A 110 0.75 15.78 -4.32
C GLU A 110 0.90 14.24 -4.44
N GLN A 111 0.66 13.51 -3.37
CA GLN A 111 0.85 12.06 -3.32
C GLN A 111 -0.35 11.31 -2.76
N GLY A 112 -1.52 11.96 -2.76
CA GLY A 112 -2.74 11.42 -2.13
C GLY A 112 -3.42 10.29 -2.90
N ILE A 113 -4.51 9.80 -2.32
CA ILE A 113 -5.29 8.67 -2.85
C ILE A 113 -5.85 8.96 -4.24
N ASP A 114 -6.26 10.20 -4.51
CA ASP A 114 -6.80 10.55 -5.83
C ASP A 114 -5.74 10.41 -6.91
N MET A 115 -4.49 10.75 -6.62
CA MET A 115 -3.39 10.57 -7.55
C MET A 115 -3.11 9.11 -7.87
N ILE A 116 -3.06 8.24 -6.87
CA ILE A 116 -2.80 6.82 -7.13
C ILE A 116 -3.92 6.21 -7.97
N LYS A 117 -5.18 6.61 -7.74
CA LYS A 117 -6.29 6.15 -8.57
C LYS A 117 -6.15 6.55 -10.03
N GLU A 118 -5.81 7.81 -10.29
CA GLU A 118 -5.55 8.29 -11.64
C GLU A 118 -4.41 7.52 -12.30
N ASP A 119 -3.34 7.28 -11.57
CA ASP A 119 -2.16 6.63 -12.09
C ASP A 119 -2.38 5.12 -12.30
N ILE A 120 -3.20 4.47 -11.48
CA ILE A 120 -3.66 3.11 -11.71
C ILE A 120 -4.40 3.03 -13.05
N ILE A 121 -5.31 3.95 -13.31
CA ILE A 121 -6.07 3.98 -14.57
C ILE A 121 -5.13 4.12 -15.76
N LYS A 122 -4.15 5.00 -15.69
CA LYS A 122 -3.15 5.16 -16.76
C LYS A 122 -2.36 3.87 -16.99
N LEU A 123 -1.92 3.24 -15.91
CA LEU A 123 -1.15 2.01 -15.98
C LEU A 123 -1.95 0.86 -16.59
N LEU A 124 -3.23 0.74 -16.23
CA LEU A 124 -4.11 -0.30 -16.74
C LEU A 124 -4.45 -0.09 -18.22
N ASN A 125 -4.59 1.15 -18.68
CA ASN A 125 -5.03 1.46 -20.03
C ASN A 125 -3.91 1.36 -21.07
N ASN A 126 -2.70 1.80 -20.74
CA ASN A 126 -1.63 1.91 -21.74
C ASN A 126 -0.25 1.48 -21.26
N GLY A 127 -0.18 0.87 -20.07
CA GLY A 127 1.10 0.48 -19.48
C GLY A 127 1.95 1.65 -18.97
N TRP A 128 1.45 2.85 -19.11
CA TRP A 128 2.04 4.11 -18.64
C TRP A 128 3.58 4.13 -18.72
N ILE A 129 4.05 4.48 -19.86
CA ILE A 129 5.48 4.52 -20.18
C ILE A 129 6.11 5.78 -19.58
#